data_3385e4954d7a49a1095b7c765290067f
#
_entry.id   3385e4954d7a49a1095b7c765290067f
#
_cell.length_a   1.000
_cell.length_b   1.000
_cell.length_c   1.000
_cell.angle_alpha   90.00
_cell.angle_beta   90.00
_cell.angle_gamma   90.00
#
_symmetry.space_group_name_H-M   'P 1'
#
loop_
_entity.id
_entity.type
_entity.pdbx_description
1 polymer ?
#
loop_
_entity_poly.entity_id
_entity_poly.type
_entity_poly.pdbx_seq_one_letter_code
_entity_poly.pdbx_strand_id
1 'polypeptide(L)'
;AFKRNGVPYQVVGGTKFFERAEVKDMLAYLAVINNPSDDLRLRRIINNPPRGIGAKTIETAQAIARREETSLYAVIDNARLYPELERSAGKLAAFTNLMGELAALAGELPLDQFYEELMIRTGYAVMLETKNTVEDRGRLENIRELLTSIRGYLDGAGDEPSLAGFLDEIALYTDLDRQDEEDCVVMMTMHSAKGLEFPVVFLVGAEEGIFPGIRAIGETDEMEEERR
;
A
#
# COMPACT_ATOMS: atom_id res chain seq x y z
N ALA A 1 -14.11 10.68 10.79
CA ALA A 1 -14.89 11.78 11.42
C ALA A 1 -14.34 13.14 10.99
N PHE A 2 -13.07 13.48 11.26
CA PHE A 2 -12.49 14.80 10.95
C PHE A 2 -12.60 15.15 9.47
N LYS A 3 -12.20 14.24 8.58
CA LYS A 3 -12.28 14.41 7.13
C LYS A 3 -13.70 14.72 6.63
N ARG A 4 -14.70 13.97 7.09
CA ARG A 4 -16.12 14.20 6.69
C ARG A 4 -16.65 15.55 7.13
N ASN A 5 -16.03 16.18 8.14
CA ASN A 5 -16.42 17.47 8.68
C ASN A 5 -15.47 18.61 8.28
N GLY A 6 -14.53 18.36 7.36
CA GLY A 6 -13.58 19.38 6.90
C GLY A 6 -12.65 19.90 7.99
N VAL A 7 -12.40 19.12 9.06
CA VAL A 7 -11.49 19.51 10.14
C VAL A 7 -10.07 19.04 9.78
N PRO A 8 -9.11 19.96 9.63
CA PRO A 8 -7.71 19.61 9.38
C PRO A 8 -7.15 18.76 10.52
N TYR A 9 -6.38 17.72 10.20
CA TYR A 9 -5.75 16.90 11.22
C TYR A 9 -4.40 16.35 10.75
N GLN A 10 -3.50 16.11 11.70
CA GLN A 10 -2.21 15.49 11.47
C GLN A 10 -2.03 14.27 12.39
N VAL A 11 -1.47 13.16 11.87
CA VAL A 11 -1.11 11.97 12.66
C VAL A 11 0.39 11.95 12.88
N VAL A 12 0.83 12.05 14.13
CA VAL A 12 2.25 12.06 14.51
C VAL A 12 2.65 10.70 15.09
N GLY A 13 3.79 10.21 14.67
CA GLY A 13 4.44 9.02 15.26
C GLY A 13 4.00 7.67 14.71
N GLY A 14 3.05 7.62 13.77
CA GLY A 14 2.70 6.41 13.02
C GLY A 14 3.18 6.46 11.59
N THR A 15 3.56 5.33 11.01
CA THR A 15 3.70 5.27 9.55
C THR A 15 2.31 5.52 8.96
N LYS A 16 2.15 6.62 8.21
CA LYS A 16 0.88 6.95 7.55
C LYS A 16 0.41 5.73 6.76
N PHE A 17 -0.88 5.45 6.77
CA PHE A 17 -1.44 4.21 6.20
C PHE A 17 -0.93 3.96 4.78
N PHE A 18 -1.00 4.96 3.90
CA PHE A 18 -0.55 4.85 2.52
C PHE A 18 0.99 4.81 2.36
N GLU A 19 1.75 5.04 3.44
CA GLU A 19 3.20 4.92 3.44
C GLU A 19 3.71 3.54 3.88
N ARG A 20 2.84 2.68 4.40
CA ARG A 20 3.18 1.31 4.79
C ARG A 20 3.65 0.52 3.56
N ALA A 21 4.68 -0.30 3.75
CA ALA A 21 5.35 -1.00 2.64
C ALA A 21 4.39 -1.84 1.80
N GLU A 22 3.54 -2.65 2.44
CA GLU A 22 2.55 -3.52 1.81
C GLU A 22 1.45 -2.74 1.08
N VAL A 23 1.03 -1.59 1.63
CA VAL A 23 0.05 -0.70 0.99
C VAL A 23 0.65 -0.06 -0.25
N LYS A 24 1.90 0.43 -0.17
CA LYS A 24 2.66 0.94 -1.33
C LYS A 24 2.85 -0.12 -2.41
N ASP A 25 3.01 -1.39 -2.02
CA ASP A 25 3.12 -2.49 -2.98
C ASP A 25 1.81 -2.70 -3.73
N MET A 26 0.67 -2.72 -3.03
CA MET A 26 -0.64 -2.83 -3.67
C MET A 26 -0.96 -1.62 -4.55
N LEU A 27 -0.70 -0.41 -4.08
CA LEU A 27 -0.85 0.81 -4.88
C LEU A 27 0.07 0.81 -6.12
N ALA A 28 1.27 0.23 -6.01
CA ALA A 28 2.17 0.10 -7.15
C ALA A 28 1.64 -0.88 -8.21
N TYR A 29 0.99 -1.99 -7.81
CA TYR A 29 0.28 -2.85 -8.75
C TYR A 29 -0.84 -2.10 -9.47
N LEU A 30 -1.70 -1.43 -8.73
CA LEU A 30 -2.79 -0.63 -9.29
C LEU A 30 -2.28 0.43 -10.27
N ALA A 31 -1.20 1.12 -9.90
CA ALA A 31 -0.61 2.17 -10.74
C ALA A 31 0.02 1.63 -12.02
N VAL A 32 0.71 0.48 -11.98
CA VAL A 32 1.29 -0.14 -13.19
C VAL A 32 0.21 -0.68 -14.10
N ILE A 33 -0.92 -1.16 -13.57
CA ILE A 33 -2.07 -1.56 -14.37
C ILE A 33 -2.70 -0.34 -15.06
N ASN A 34 -2.80 0.79 -14.37
CA ASN A 34 -3.30 2.05 -14.94
C ASN A 34 -2.31 2.67 -15.94
N ASN A 35 -1.01 2.59 -15.65
CA ASN A 35 0.06 3.12 -16.50
C ASN A 35 1.27 2.18 -16.53
N PRO A 36 1.39 1.29 -17.54
CA PRO A 36 2.51 0.37 -17.67
C PRO A 36 3.88 1.04 -17.85
N SER A 37 3.91 2.34 -18.17
CA SER A 37 5.18 3.09 -18.33
C SER A 37 5.73 3.63 -16.99
N ASP A 38 5.09 3.34 -15.85
CA ASP A 38 5.63 3.71 -14.54
C ASP A 38 6.74 2.74 -14.11
N ASP A 39 7.92 2.97 -14.61
CA ASP A 39 9.11 2.14 -14.33
C ASP A 39 9.46 2.08 -12.84
N LEU A 40 9.19 3.14 -12.09
CA LEU A 40 9.49 3.18 -10.65
C LEU A 40 8.62 2.19 -9.87
N ARG A 41 7.33 2.22 -10.12
CA ARG A 41 6.37 1.32 -9.48
C ARG A 41 6.48 -0.11 -10.00
N LEU A 42 6.78 -0.28 -11.29
CA LEU A 42 7.06 -1.59 -11.88
C LEU A 42 8.23 -2.30 -11.19
N ARG A 43 9.34 -1.60 -10.96
CA ARG A 43 10.51 -2.16 -10.24
C ARG A 43 10.16 -2.60 -8.83
N ARG A 44 9.23 -1.94 -8.18
CA ARG A 44 8.79 -2.28 -6.83
C ARG A 44 8.09 -3.63 -6.78
N ILE A 45 7.27 -3.94 -7.78
CA ILE A 45 6.36 -5.10 -7.77
C ILE A 45 6.87 -6.30 -8.56
N ILE A 46 7.78 -6.14 -9.51
CA ILE A 46 8.17 -7.18 -10.47
C ILE A 46 8.66 -8.47 -9.78
N ASN A 47 9.29 -8.36 -8.63
CA ASN A 47 9.76 -9.50 -7.82
C ASN A 47 9.20 -9.48 -6.38
N ASN A 48 8.07 -8.86 -6.17
CA ASN A 48 7.34 -8.82 -4.90
C ASN A 48 5.84 -9.08 -5.12
N PRO A 49 5.34 -10.29 -4.81
CA PRO A 49 6.02 -11.46 -4.20
C PRO A 49 7.20 -11.99 -5.02
N PRO A 50 8.10 -12.78 -4.39
CA PRO A 50 9.27 -13.33 -5.07
C PRO A 50 8.90 -14.19 -6.27
N ARG A 51 9.41 -13.83 -7.47
CA ARG A 51 9.20 -14.53 -8.76
C ARG A 51 10.50 -15.08 -9.34
N GLY A 52 11.61 -14.97 -8.60
CA GLY A 52 12.93 -15.36 -9.06
C GLY A 52 13.47 -14.46 -10.17
N ILE A 53 12.98 -13.21 -10.24
CA ILE A 53 13.52 -12.16 -11.12
C ILE A 53 14.53 -11.36 -10.29
N GLY A 54 15.83 -11.63 -10.51
CA GLY A 54 16.89 -11.02 -9.71
C GLY A 54 17.18 -9.57 -10.09
N ALA A 55 17.84 -8.83 -9.19
CA ALA A 55 18.22 -7.42 -9.41
C ALA A 55 18.99 -7.22 -10.71
N LYS A 56 19.96 -8.11 -11.02
CA LYS A 56 20.74 -8.06 -12.26
C LYS A 56 19.87 -8.13 -13.53
N THR A 57 18.80 -8.93 -13.51
CA THR A 57 17.87 -9.01 -14.65
C THR A 57 17.14 -7.69 -14.84
N ILE A 58 16.71 -7.05 -13.73
CA ILE A 58 16.01 -5.76 -13.74
C ILE A 58 16.97 -4.67 -14.24
N GLU A 59 18.21 -4.63 -13.75
CA GLU A 59 19.23 -3.69 -14.19
C GLU A 59 19.52 -3.83 -15.68
N THR A 60 19.65 -5.07 -16.17
CA THR A 60 19.86 -5.35 -17.60
C THR A 60 18.68 -4.85 -18.43
N ALA A 61 17.45 -5.16 -18.02
CA ALA A 61 16.24 -4.69 -18.71
C ALA A 61 16.13 -3.15 -18.72
N GLN A 62 16.54 -2.49 -17.63
CA GLN A 62 16.59 -1.03 -17.58
C GLN A 62 17.65 -0.42 -18.50
N ALA A 63 18.82 -1.06 -18.61
CA ALA A 63 19.85 -0.62 -19.54
C ALA A 63 19.37 -0.71 -21.00
N ILE A 64 18.63 -1.78 -21.32
CA ILE A 64 17.98 -1.95 -22.63
C ILE A 64 16.93 -0.87 -22.84
N ALA A 65 16.03 -0.64 -21.87
CA ALA A 65 14.97 0.35 -21.96
C ALA A 65 15.53 1.76 -22.25
N ARG A 66 16.63 2.12 -21.58
CA ARG A 66 17.33 3.40 -21.84
C ARG A 66 17.96 3.45 -23.22
N ARG A 67 18.57 2.35 -23.68
CA ARG A 67 19.20 2.25 -25.01
C ARG A 67 18.19 2.37 -26.14
N GLU A 68 17.01 1.76 -25.95
CA GLU A 68 15.94 1.73 -26.95
C GLU A 68 14.92 2.88 -26.77
N GLU A 69 15.15 3.79 -25.83
CA GLU A 69 14.25 4.91 -25.50
C GLU A 69 12.79 4.47 -25.26
N THR A 70 12.60 3.36 -24.55
CA THR A 70 11.28 2.77 -24.26
C THR A 70 11.09 2.49 -22.78
N SER A 71 9.88 2.05 -22.36
CA SER A 71 9.59 1.70 -20.98
C SER A 71 10.21 0.36 -20.58
N LEU A 72 10.50 0.19 -19.29
CA LEU A 72 10.93 -1.09 -18.74
C LEU A 72 9.90 -2.19 -19.02
N TYR A 73 8.60 -1.87 -18.94
CA TYR A 73 7.53 -2.82 -19.23
C TYR A 73 7.60 -3.34 -20.67
N ALA A 74 7.80 -2.46 -21.64
CA ALA A 74 7.92 -2.87 -23.05
C ALA A 74 9.11 -3.82 -23.29
N VAL A 75 10.24 -3.58 -22.62
CA VAL A 75 11.41 -4.46 -22.70
C VAL A 75 11.13 -5.82 -22.07
N ILE A 76 10.55 -5.88 -20.88
CA ILE A 76 10.31 -7.17 -20.21
C ILE A 76 9.20 -7.98 -20.87
N ASP A 77 8.23 -7.34 -21.48
CA ASP A 77 7.17 -7.98 -22.25
C ASP A 77 7.74 -8.64 -23.52
N ASN A 78 8.72 -7.99 -24.13
CA ASN A 78 9.43 -8.48 -25.30
C ASN A 78 10.82 -9.11 -24.96
N ALA A 79 10.99 -9.64 -23.76
CA ALA A 79 12.28 -10.10 -23.24
C ALA A 79 12.98 -11.15 -24.13
N ARG A 80 12.22 -11.92 -24.90
CA ARG A 80 12.77 -12.92 -25.85
C ARG A 80 13.52 -12.32 -27.04
N LEU A 81 13.29 -11.04 -27.34
CA LEU A 81 14.00 -10.33 -28.41
C LEU A 81 15.41 -9.90 -28.01
N TYR A 82 15.72 -9.95 -26.71
CA TYR A 82 16.98 -9.50 -26.15
C TYR A 82 17.81 -10.68 -25.63
N PRO A 83 18.94 -11.01 -26.28
CA PRO A 83 19.81 -12.13 -25.86
C PRO A 83 20.26 -12.02 -24.40
N GLU A 84 20.45 -10.79 -23.89
CA GLU A 84 20.85 -10.49 -22.51
C GLU A 84 19.80 -10.93 -21.48
N LEU A 85 18.53 -11.06 -21.86
CA LEU A 85 17.40 -11.44 -21.02
C LEU A 85 16.92 -12.89 -21.25
N GLU A 86 17.49 -13.62 -22.20
CA GLU A 86 17.02 -14.95 -22.63
C GLU A 86 16.81 -15.92 -21.45
N ARG A 87 17.76 -15.97 -20.49
CA ARG A 87 17.68 -16.85 -19.32
C ARG A 87 16.52 -16.51 -18.38
N SER A 88 16.06 -15.29 -18.40
CA SER A 88 14.98 -14.77 -17.54
C SER A 88 13.68 -14.57 -18.29
N ALA A 89 13.66 -14.72 -19.61
CA ALA A 89 12.53 -14.41 -20.47
C ALA A 89 11.24 -15.14 -20.06
N GLY A 90 11.33 -16.40 -19.64
CA GLY A 90 10.16 -17.15 -19.17
C GLY A 90 9.53 -16.58 -17.90
N LYS A 91 10.36 -16.10 -16.95
CA LYS A 91 9.87 -15.48 -15.71
C LYS A 91 9.29 -14.08 -15.96
N LEU A 92 9.92 -13.32 -16.85
CA LEU A 92 9.46 -12.00 -17.26
C LEU A 92 8.12 -12.12 -17.99
N ALA A 93 7.98 -13.05 -18.93
CA ALA A 93 6.73 -13.32 -19.63
C ALA A 93 5.60 -13.77 -18.68
N ALA A 94 5.91 -14.61 -17.68
CA ALA A 94 4.92 -14.99 -16.67
C ALA A 94 4.41 -13.78 -15.88
N PHE A 95 5.28 -12.82 -15.57
CA PHE A 95 4.90 -11.58 -14.89
C PHE A 95 4.07 -10.67 -15.82
N THR A 96 4.48 -10.44 -17.07
CA THR A 96 3.72 -9.56 -17.99
C THR A 96 2.39 -10.17 -18.38
N ASN A 97 2.28 -11.50 -18.51
CA ASN A 97 1.00 -12.18 -18.70
C ASN A 97 0.05 -11.93 -17.51
N LEU A 98 0.55 -12.11 -16.27
CA LEU A 98 -0.24 -11.77 -15.07
C LEU A 98 -0.73 -10.32 -15.09
N MET A 99 0.15 -9.37 -15.43
CA MET A 99 -0.24 -7.95 -15.51
C MET A 99 -1.26 -7.69 -16.61
N GLY A 100 -1.15 -8.36 -17.76
CA GLY A 100 -2.13 -8.30 -18.85
C GLY A 100 -3.51 -8.85 -18.45
N GLU A 101 -3.54 -10.00 -17.75
CA GLU A 101 -4.79 -10.57 -17.20
C GLU A 101 -5.44 -9.62 -16.19
N LEU A 102 -4.63 -9.03 -15.28
CA LEU A 102 -5.14 -8.06 -14.31
C LEU A 102 -5.65 -6.78 -14.98
N ALA A 103 -4.97 -6.29 -16.03
CA ALA A 103 -5.43 -5.13 -16.78
C ALA A 103 -6.77 -5.38 -17.49
N ALA A 104 -6.98 -6.60 -18.03
CA ALA A 104 -8.27 -6.99 -18.60
C ALA A 104 -9.38 -6.98 -17.53
N LEU A 105 -9.12 -7.60 -16.37
CA LEU A 105 -10.07 -7.62 -15.26
C LEU A 105 -10.41 -6.24 -14.72
N ALA A 106 -9.45 -5.32 -14.70
CA ALA A 106 -9.67 -3.93 -14.28
C ALA A 106 -10.67 -3.19 -15.18
N GLY A 107 -10.80 -3.61 -16.44
CA GLY A 107 -11.79 -3.09 -17.39
C GLY A 107 -13.17 -3.76 -17.30
N GLU A 108 -13.26 -4.92 -16.66
CA GLU A 108 -14.48 -5.75 -16.59
C GLU A 108 -15.18 -5.70 -15.24
N LEU A 109 -14.43 -5.59 -14.16
CA LEU A 109 -14.93 -5.68 -12.79
C LEU A 109 -15.05 -4.31 -12.12
N PRO A 110 -16.01 -4.13 -11.17
CA PRO A 110 -15.98 -3.02 -10.24
C PRO A 110 -14.65 -2.98 -9.47
N LEU A 111 -14.18 -1.78 -9.12
CA LEU A 111 -12.83 -1.57 -8.56
C LEU A 111 -12.56 -2.36 -7.27
N ASP A 112 -13.55 -2.53 -6.41
CA ASP A 112 -13.43 -3.31 -5.19
C ASP A 112 -13.27 -4.81 -5.47
N GLN A 113 -14.05 -5.36 -6.40
CA GLN A 113 -13.94 -6.77 -6.84
C GLN A 113 -12.62 -7.01 -7.58
N PHE A 114 -12.23 -6.07 -8.44
CA PHE A 114 -10.94 -6.12 -9.11
C PHE A 114 -9.78 -6.15 -8.11
N TYR A 115 -9.83 -5.33 -7.05
CA TYR A 115 -8.79 -5.32 -6.02
C TYR A 115 -8.72 -6.64 -5.25
N GLU A 116 -9.84 -7.29 -4.95
CA GLU A 116 -9.86 -8.63 -4.34
C GLU A 116 -9.17 -9.66 -5.24
N GLU A 117 -9.46 -9.67 -6.54
CA GLU A 117 -8.79 -10.53 -7.52
C GLU A 117 -7.28 -10.22 -7.61
N LEU A 118 -6.90 -8.94 -7.56
CA LEU A 118 -5.49 -8.53 -7.57
C LEU A 118 -4.74 -9.10 -6.37
N MET A 119 -5.27 -9.01 -5.15
CA MET A 119 -4.63 -9.59 -3.94
C MET A 119 -4.38 -11.08 -4.09
N ILE A 120 -5.34 -11.82 -4.68
CA ILE A 120 -5.27 -13.28 -4.88
C ILE A 120 -4.29 -13.62 -5.99
N ARG A 121 -4.49 -13.09 -7.21
CA ARG A 121 -3.74 -13.47 -8.42
C ARG A 121 -2.28 -13.07 -8.37
N THR A 122 -1.94 -11.95 -7.72
CA THR A 122 -0.53 -11.58 -7.50
C THR A 122 0.19 -12.56 -6.57
N GLY A 123 -0.55 -13.33 -5.75
CA GLY A 123 -0.02 -14.19 -4.71
C GLY A 123 0.43 -13.42 -3.45
N TYR A 124 0.13 -12.12 -3.37
CA TYR A 124 0.63 -11.28 -2.27
C TYR A 124 -0.03 -11.66 -0.94
N ALA A 125 -1.36 -11.85 -0.93
CA ALA A 125 -2.08 -12.30 0.25
C ALA A 125 -1.59 -13.68 0.71
N VAL A 126 -1.45 -14.63 -0.22
CA VAL A 126 -0.95 -15.99 0.06
C VAL A 126 0.47 -15.98 0.64
N MET A 127 1.34 -15.09 0.14
CA MET A 127 2.70 -14.94 0.68
C MET A 127 2.68 -14.52 2.16
N LEU A 128 1.84 -13.58 2.54
CA LEU A 128 1.70 -13.12 3.93
C LEU A 128 1.06 -14.18 4.82
N GLU A 129 0.02 -14.86 4.34
CA GLU A 129 -0.64 -15.97 5.05
C GLU A 129 0.30 -17.15 5.30
N THR A 130 1.16 -17.48 4.35
CA THR A 130 2.12 -18.58 4.47
C THR A 130 3.18 -18.32 5.52
N LYS A 131 3.69 -17.09 5.63
CA LYS A 131 4.68 -16.70 6.64
C LYS A 131 4.07 -16.63 8.03
N ASN A 132 2.83 -16.15 8.15
CA ASN A 132 1.98 -16.15 9.35
C ASN A 132 2.64 -15.62 10.63
N THR A 133 3.59 -14.72 10.55
CA THR A 133 4.13 -14.01 11.73
C THR A 133 3.11 -12.97 12.21
N VAL A 134 3.28 -12.43 13.42
CA VAL A 134 2.44 -11.33 13.93
C VAL A 134 2.50 -10.13 13.00
N GLU A 135 3.70 -9.83 12.48
CA GLU A 135 3.91 -8.73 11.52
C GLU A 135 3.20 -9.00 10.19
N ASP A 136 3.31 -10.22 9.62
CA ASP A 136 2.68 -10.54 8.35
C ASP A 136 1.14 -10.53 8.45
N ARG A 137 0.57 -10.91 9.60
CA ARG A 137 -0.87 -10.76 9.86
C ARG A 137 -1.30 -9.30 9.85
N GLY A 138 -0.54 -8.41 10.51
CA GLY A 138 -0.81 -6.98 10.48
C GLY A 138 -0.70 -6.40 9.05
N ARG A 139 0.29 -6.86 8.26
CA ARG A 139 0.39 -6.48 6.84
C ARG A 139 -0.80 -6.96 6.01
N LEU A 140 -1.28 -8.18 6.25
CA LEU A 140 -2.47 -8.71 5.60
C LEU A 140 -3.72 -7.88 5.95
N GLU A 141 -3.87 -7.47 7.20
CA GLU A 141 -4.94 -6.56 7.62
C GLU A 141 -4.83 -5.22 6.90
N ASN A 142 -3.62 -4.66 6.75
CA ASN A 142 -3.41 -3.40 6.05
C ASN A 142 -3.82 -3.46 4.56
N ILE A 143 -3.48 -4.54 3.85
CA ILE A 143 -3.93 -4.66 2.45
C ILE A 143 -5.44 -4.90 2.34
N ARG A 144 -6.08 -5.52 3.33
CA ARG A 144 -7.54 -5.63 3.41
C ARG A 144 -8.21 -4.30 3.75
N GLU A 145 -7.58 -3.47 4.59
CA GLU A 145 -8.06 -2.12 4.91
C GLU A 145 -8.03 -1.20 3.68
N LEU A 146 -7.10 -1.40 2.73
CA LEU A 146 -7.10 -0.66 1.47
C LEU A 146 -8.38 -0.91 0.66
N LEU A 147 -9.00 -2.10 0.77
CA LEU A 147 -10.31 -2.38 0.19
C LEU A 147 -11.40 -1.48 0.78
N THR A 148 -11.33 -1.19 2.08
CA THR A 148 -12.25 -0.24 2.73
C THR A 148 -12.08 1.17 2.18
N SER A 149 -10.84 1.59 1.90
CA SER A 149 -10.57 2.88 1.26
C SER A 149 -11.13 2.93 -0.17
N ILE A 150 -10.99 1.85 -0.94
CA ILE A 150 -11.57 1.72 -2.29
C ILE A 150 -13.10 1.83 -2.24
N ARG A 151 -13.76 1.13 -1.32
CA ARG A 151 -15.22 1.21 -1.15
C ARG A 151 -15.67 2.61 -0.75
N GLY A 152 -14.92 3.26 0.15
CA GLY A 152 -15.18 4.65 0.51
C GLY A 152 -15.06 5.62 -0.66
N TYR A 153 -14.11 5.39 -1.58
CA TYR A 153 -14.01 6.12 -2.83
C TYR A 153 -15.23 5.87 -3.73
N LEU A 154 -15.62 4.61 -3.93
CA LEU A 154 -16.78 4.24 -4.75
C LEU A 154 -18.08 4.88 -4.25
N ASP A 155 -18.28 4.94 -2.93
CA ASP A 155 -19.45 5.58 -2.31
C ASP A 155 -19.49 7.10 -2.53
N GLY A 156 -18.34 7.73 -2.77
CA GLY A 156 -18.20 9.19 -2.93
C GLY A 156 -17.94 9.67 -4.36
N ALA A 157 -17.60 8.80 -5.29
CA ALA A 157 -17.06 9.17 -6.61
C ALA A 157 -18.10 9.57 -7.67
N GLY A 158 -19.40 9.62 -7.34
CA GLY A 158 -20.45 9.95 -8.31
C GLY A 158 -20.65 8.89 -9.40
N ASP A 159 -20.99 9.30 -10.62
CA ASP A 159 -21.49 8.38 -11.65
C ASP A 159 -20.42 7.56 -12.38
N GLU A 160 -19.14 7.93 -12.34
CA GLU A 160 -18.07 7.23 -13.07
C GLU A 160 -16.80 6.98 -12.22
N PRO A 161 -16.86 6.08 -11.23
CA PRO A 161 -15.67 5.71 -10.48
C PRO A 161 -14.66 4.98 -11.38
N SER A 162 -13.38 5.35 -11.27
CA SER A 162 -12.31 4.76 -12.08
C SER A 162 -11.06 4.46 -11.24
N LEU A 163 -10.22 3.52 -11.72
CA LEU A 163 -8.93 3.23 -11.12
C LEU A 163 -8.02 4.48 -11.11
N ALA A 164 -8.01 5.25 -12.20
CA ALA A 164 -7.24 6.49 -12.29
C ALA A 164 -7.70 7.50 -11.22
N GLY A 165 -9.02 7.73 -11.10
CA GLY A 165 -9.59 8.64 -10.11
C GLY A 165 -9.29 8.23 -8.67
N PHE A 166 -9.31 6.93 -8.37
CA PHE A 166 -8.89 6.43 -7.06
C PHE A 166 -7.41 6.73 -6.77
N LEU A 167 -6.52 6.49 -7.74
CA LEU A 167 -5.09 6.77 -7.58
C LEU A 167 -4.81 8.26 -7.42
N ASP A 168 -5.53 9.13 -8.14
CA ASP A 168 -5.43 10.58 -8.01
C ASP A 168 -5.90 11.04 -6.63
N GLU A 169 -7.00 10.48 -6.13
CA GLU A 169 -7.50 10.76 -4.77
C GLU A 169 -6.45 10.38 -3.71
N ILE A 170 -5.83 9.19 -3.81
CA ILE A 170 -4.77 8.77 -2.89
C ILE A 170 -3.54 9.67 -2.97
N ALA A 171 -3.15 10.11 -4.17
CA ALA A 171 -2.04 11.05 -4.35
C ALA A 171 -2.32 12.36 -3.63
N LEU A 172 -3.52 12.92 -3.80
CA LEU A 172 -3.95 14.14 -3.12
C LEU A 172 -3.91 13.99 -1.58
N TYR A 173 -4.37 12.85 -1.04
CA TYR A 173 -4.30 12.60 0.42
C TYR A 173 -2.87 12.54 0.93
N THR A 174 -1.98 11.89 0.19
CA THR A 174 -0.58 11.76 0.58
C THR A 174 0.13 13.12 0.59
N ASP A 175 -0.24 14.02 -0.31
CA ASP A 175 0.33 15.37 -0.38
C ASP A 175 -0.25 16.31 0.70
N LEU A 176 -1.54 16.25 0.96
CA LEU A 176 -2.17 16.99 2.07
C LEU A 176 -1.59 16.58 3.44
N ASP A 177 -1.30 15.30 3.61
CA ASP A 177 -0.64 14.77 4.79
C ASP A 177 0.79 15.27 5.00
N ARG A 178 1.44 15.85 3.98
CA ARG A 178 2.78 16.44 4.05
C ARG A 178 2.78 17.94 4.33
N GLN A 179 1.63 18.60 4.23
CA GLN A 179 1.52 20.01 4.57
C GLN A 179 1.41 20.13 6.09
N ASP A 180 2.39 20.79 6.71
CA ASP A 180 2.31 21.21 8.11
C ASP A 180 1.27 22.35 8.21
N GLU A 181 0.01 22.02 8.45
CA GLU A 181 -1.00 23.03 8.76
C GLU A 181 -0.78 23.50 10.20
N GLU A 182 -0.54 24.80 10.38
CA GLU A 182 -0.30 25.42 11.70
C GLU A 182 -1.52 25.31 12.63
N ASP A 183 -2.73 25.12 12.11
CA ASP A 183 -3.97 25.04 12.88
C ASP A 183 -4.75 23.74 12.55
N CYS A 184 -4.29 22.63 13.11
CA CYS A 184 -4.90 21.31 12.90
C CYS A 184 -5.01 20.48 14.18
N VAL A 185 -5.92 19.50 14.19
CA VAL A 185 -6.01 18.53 15.27
C VAL A 185 -4.84 17.55 15.15
N VAL A 186 -3.97 17.53 16.14
CA VAL A 186 -2.83 16.60 16.18
C VAL A 186 -3.26 15.32 16.88
N MET A 187 -3.18 14.19 16.16
CA MET A 187 -3.43 12.86 16.71
C MET A 187 -2.10 12.12 16.87
N MET A 188 -1.89 11.54 18.05
CA MET A 188 -0.67 10.78 18.33
C MET A 188 -0.92 9.70 19.38
N THR A 189 0.01 8.75 19.48
CA THR A 189 -0.02 7.81 20.58
C THR A 189 0.42 8.48 21.89
N MET A 190 0.04 7.92 23.04
CA MET A 190 0.49 8.42 24.34
C MET A 190 2.02 8.38 24.45
N HIS A 191 2.68 7.37 23.89
CA HIS A 191 4.13 7.30 23.83
C HIS A 191 4.76 8.45 23.03
N SER A 192 4.15 8.81 21.91
CA SER A 192 4.61 9.93 21.08
C SER A 192 4.36 11.29 21.76
N ALA A 193 3.38 11.37 22.64
CA ALA A 193 3.05 12.57 23.40
C ALA A 193 3.97 12.80 24.62
N LYS A 194 4.80 11.82 25.00
CA LYS A 194 5.65 11.91 26.17
C LYS A 194 6.59 13.11 26.08
N GLY A 195 6.47 14.04 27.07
CA GLY A 195 7.28 15.24 27.14
C GLY A 195 6.78 16.41 26.28
N LEU A 196 5.66 16.27 25.62
CA LEU A 196 5.00 17.35 24.89
C LEU A 196 3.88 17.96 25.75
N GLU A 197 3.57 19.22 25.51
CA GLU A 197 2.50 19.95 26.21
C GLU A 197 1.53 20.54 25.18
N PHE A 198 0.24 20.36 25.43
CA PHE A 198 -0.82 20.86 24.57
C PHE A 198 -1.87 21.61 25.39
N PRO A 199 -2.43 22.73 24.88
CA PRO A 199 -3.45 23.50 25.61
C PRO A 199 -4.76 22.75 25.79
N VAL A 200 -5.09 21.82 24.87
CA VAL A 200 -6.29 20.97 24.94
C VAL A 200 -5.90 19.55 24.52
N VAL A 201 -6.29 18.55 25.31
CA VAL A 201 -6.01 17.14 25.06
C VAL A 201 -7.31 16.34 25.15
N PHE A 202 -7.55 15.50 24.16
CA PHE A 202 -8.61 14.50 24.16
C PHE A 202 -7.98 13.09 24.22
N LEU A 203 -8.12 12.43 25.36
CA LEU A 203 -7.73 11.03 25.49
C LEU A 203 -8.88 10.16 25.00
N VAL A 204 -8.69 9.46 23.89
CA VAL A 204 -9.70 8.60 23.29
C VAL A 204 -9.33 7.12 23.45
N GLY A 205 -10.34 6.22 23.48
CA GLY A 205 -10.11 4.79 23.66
C GLY A 205 -9.70 4.39 25.08
N ALA A 206 -10.02 5.21 26.09
CA ALA A 206 -9.82 4.89 27.50
C ALA A 206 -10.92 3.91 27.98
N GLU A 207 -10.86 2.67 27.50
CA GLU A 207 -11.81 1.60 27.83
C GLU A 207 -11.05 0.28 28.04
N GLU A 208 -11.59 -0.58 28.89
CA GLU A 208 -10.99 -1.88 29.18
C GLU A 208 -10.75 -2.69 27.90
N GLY A 209 -9.52 -3.21 27.75
CA GLY A 209 -9.10 -3.98 26.60
C GLY A 209 -8.37 -3.16 25.52
N ILE A 210 -8.52 -1.82 25.52
CA ILE A 210 -7.73 -0.90 24.72
C ILE A 210 -6.71 -0.19 25.59
N PHE A 211 -7.17 0.49 26.66
CA PHE A 211 -6.32 1.12 27.65
C PHE A 211 -7.04 1.15 29.02
N PRO A 212 -6.59 0.32 29.98
CA PRO A 212 -5.48 -0.64 29.91
C PRO A 212 -5.70 -1.78 28.90
N GLY A 213 -4.61 -2.27 28.31
CA GLY A 213 -4.62 -3.38 27.35
C GLY A 213 -5.09 -4.70 27.99
N ILE A 214 -5.67 -5.60 27.18
CA ILE A 214 -6.19 -6.91 27.64
C ILE A 214 -5.14 -7.69 28.46
N ARG A 215 -3.85 -7.58 28.09
CA ARG A 215 -2.76 -8.30 28.77
C ARG A 215 -2.47 -7.77 30.17
N ALA A 216 -2.68 -6.48 30.38
CA ALA A 216 -2.43 -5.83 31.66
C ALA A 216 -3.57 -6.10 32.66
N ILE A 217 -4.77 -6.46 32.18
CA ILE A 217 -5.93 -6.72 33.04
C ILE A 217 -5.72 -8.01 33.83
N GLY A 218 -5.57 -7.87 35.15
CA GLY A 218 -5.33 -8.99 36.07
C GLY A 218 -3.88 -9.20 36.52
N GLU A 219 -2.92 -8.50 35.90
CA GLU A 219 -1.50 -8.54 36.24
C GLU A 219 -1.08 -7.22 36.90
N THR A 220 -0.74 -7.24 38.20
CA THR A 220 -0.49 -6.02 38.97
C THR A 220 0.67 -5.20 38.44
N ASP A 221 1.75 -5.86 37.99
CA ASP A 221 2.96 -5.18 37.51
C ASP A 221 2.73 -4.55 36.13
N GLU A 222 1.98 -5.21 35.24
CA GLU A 222 1.61 -4.68 33.93
C GLU A 222 0.61 -3.51 34.04
N MET A 223 -0.34 -3.59 35.00
CA MET A 223 -1.25 -2.48 35.31
C MET A 223 -0.53 -1.24 35.84
N GLU A 224 0.51 -1.41 36.66
CA GLU A 224 1.34 -0.31 37.15
C GLU A 224 2.18 0.32 36.02
N GLU A 225 2.61 -0.47 35.07
CA GLU A 225 3.32 0.01 33.86
C GLU A 225 2.38 0.81 32.94
N GLU A 226 1.15 0.32 32.71
CA GLU A 226 0.12 1.04 31.95
C GLU A 226 -0.28 2.37 32.63
N ARG A 227 -0.17 2.46 33.96
CA ARG A 227 -0.47 3.68 34.71
C ARG A 227 0.64 4.74 34.62
N ARG A 228 1.87 4.37 34.35
CA ARG A 228 3.04 5.25 34.22
C ARG A 228 3.09 5.96 32.88
#